data_3740c7e017e636cbae83220fd7b5d0f7
#
_entry.id   3740c7e017e636cbae83220fd7b5d0f7
#
_cell.length_a   1.000
_cell.length_b   1.000
_cell.length_c   1.000
_cell.angle_alpha   90.00
_cell.angle_beta   90.00
_cell.angle_gamma   90.00
#
_symmetry.space_group_name_H-M   'P 1'
#
loop_
_entity.id
_entity.type
_entity.pdbx_description
1 polymer ?
#
loop_
_entity_poly.entity_id
_entity_poly.type
_entity_poly.pdbx_seq_one_letter_code
_entity_poly.pdbx_strand_id
1 'polypeptide(L)'
;MHNPFVNKDIGEASICVFCGSARGTDPFYVEAARELGRAIGERGFRMIFGAGNVGLMGETARAARDAGAPVIGVLPQYLRHVEPPLKSAEETIITPSIQERKQRMINLSDAFVLLPGGLGTLDEFFEVLTEAQLGVHAKPIIVINLKGYFDPLRAMLDHVIEKGFASDKVLSHFRFVSSVAEAMDGLEAMLKARVRPQIV
;
A
#
# COMPACT_ATOMS: atom_id res chain seq x y z
N MET A 1 -18.06 17.25 6.33
CA MET A 1 -17.55 15.90 5.99
C MET A 1 -17.09 15.24 7.28
N HIS A 2 -17.63 14.05 7.60
CA HIS A 2 -17.24 13.36 8.85
C HIS A 2 -15.82 12.83 8.66
N ASN A 3 -14.89 13.24 9.51
CA ASN A 3 -13.53 12.69 9.50
C ASN A 3 -13.59 11.33 10.24
N PRO A 4 -13.48 10.18 9.57
CA PRO A 4 -13.62 8.86 10.20
C PRO A 4 -12.45 8.49 11.13
N PHE A 5 -11.45 9.38 11.28
CA PHE A 5 -10.24 9.12 12.06
C PHE A 5 -10.25 9.71 13.47
N VAL A 6 -11.32 10.39 13.88
CA VAL A 6 -11.35 11.16 15.15
C VAL A 6 -11.28 10.30 16.41
N ASN A 7 -11.42 8.95 16.31
CA ASN A 7 -11.40 8.05 17.48
C ASN A 7 -10.73 6.68 17.24
N LYS A 8 -9.89 6.53 16.19
CA LYS A 8 -9.16 5.27 15.97
C LYS A 8 -7.84 5.31 16.74
N ASP A 9 -7.58 4.30 17.57
CA ASP A 9 -6.23 4.09 18.09
C ASP A 9 -5.28 3.81 16.91
N ILE A 10 -4.06 4.34 16.93
CA ILE A 10 -3.11 4.21 15.81
C ILE A 10 -2.81 2.74 15.53
N GLY A 11 -2.81 1.88 16.56
CA GLY A 11 -2.66 0.44 16.42
C GLY A 11 -3.80 -0.25 15.66
N GLU A 12 -4.93 0.43 15.40
CA GLU A 12 -6.04 -0.07 14.56
C GLU A 12 -5.97 0.37 13.10
N ALA A 13 -4.95 1.13 12.71
CA ALA A 13 -4.82 1.62 11.34
C ALA A 13 -4.62 0.47 10.35
N SER A 14 -5.22 0.61 9.17
CA SER A 14 -5.14 -0.37 8.09
C SER A 14 -4.19 0.10 7.00
N ILE A 15 -3.15 -0.68 6.72
CA ILE A 15 -2.13 -0.38 5.73
C ILE A 15 -2.37 -1.22 4.48
N CYS A 16 -2.66 -0.57 3.34
CA CYS A 16 -2.73 -1.25 2.06
C CYS A 16 -1.33 -1.42 1.47
N VAL A 17 -0.98 -2.64 1.12
CA VAL A 17 0.30 -2.94 0.49
C VAL A 17 0.08 -3.34 -0.96
N PHE A 18 0.66 -2.54 -1.88
CA PHE A 18 0.73 -2.82 -3.30
C PHE A 18 2.12 -3.35 -3.64
N CYS A 19 2.21 -4.54 -4.20
CA CYS A 19 3.47 -5.18 -4.54
C CYS A 19 3.29 -6.28 -5.60
N GLY A 20 4.41 -6.83 -6.09
CA GLY A 20 4.39 -7.82 -7.16
C GLY A 20 3.74 -9.15 -6.78
N SER A 21 2.96 -9.72 -7.71
CA SER A 21 2.55 -11.13 -7.71
C SER A 21 3.70 -12.08 -8.07
N ALA A 22 4.85 -11.55 -8.49
CA ALA A 22 6.11 -12.25 -8.69
C ALA A 22 7.11 -11.87 -7.59
N ARG A 23 8.18 -12.68 -7.42
CA ARG A 23 9.25 -12.43 -6.45
C ARG A 23 10.31 -11.45 -6.94
N GLY A 24 10.33 -11.17 -8.25
CA GLY A 24 11.45 -10.49 -8.90
C GLY A 24 12.68 -11.42 -9.03
N THR A 25 13.76 -10.88 -9.59
CA THR A 25 15.00 -11.63 -9.84
C THR A 25 16.00 -11.52 -8.70
N ASP A 26 15.87 -10.52 -7.82
CA ASP A 26 16.76 -10.31 -6.68
C ASP A 26 16.07 -10.80 -5.38
N PRO A 27 16.65 -11.77 -4.66
CA PRO A 27 16.12 -12.24 -3.38
C PRO A 27 15.91 -11.14 -2.33
N PHE A 28 16.62 -10.03 -2.46
CA PHE A 28 16.48 -8.86 -1.59
C PHE A 28 15.04 -8.32 -1.52
N TYR A 29 14.31 -8.37 -2.63
CA TYR A 29 12.91 -7.93 -2.64
C TYR A 29 12.01 -8.81 -1.78
N VAL A 30 12.29 -10.10 -1.73
CA VAL A 30 11.56 -11.06 -0.88
C VAL A 30 11.82 -10.77 0.60
N GLU A 31 13.07 -10.51 0.97
CA GLU A 31 13.42 -10.18 2.35
C GLU A 31 12.79 -8.85 2.79
N ALA A 32 12.82 -7.84 1.93
CA ALA A 32 12.14 -6.57 2.21
C ALA A 32 10.61 -6.73 2.33
N ALA A 33 9.99 -7.61 1.54
CA ALA A 33 8.57 -7.92 1.66
C ALA A 33 8.24 -8.57 3.02
N ARG A 34 9.07 -9.51 3.46
CA ARG A 34 8.94 -10.14 4.79
C ARG A 34 9.18 -9.15 5.92
N GLU A 35 10.18 -8.27 5.78
CA GLU A 35 10.47 -7.20 6.74
C GLU A 35 9.28 -6.26 6.88
N LEU A 36 8.67 -5.81 5.75
CA LEU A 36 7.48 -4.96 5.79
C LEU A 36 6.31 -5.65 6.49
N GLY A 37 6.06 -6.93 6.17
CA GLY A 37 5.01 -7.69 6.82
C GLY A 37 5.20 -7.76 8.33
N ARG A 38 6.40 -8.15 8.78
CA ARG A 38 6.73 -8.17 10.23
C ARG A 38 6.51 -6.80 10.87
N ALA A 39 7.02 -5.75 10.24
CA ALA A 39 6.93 -4.39 10.78
C ALA A 39 5.47 -3.88 10.89
N ILE A 40 4.57 -4.31 10.01
CA ILE A 40 3.13 -4.04 10.09
C ILE A 40 2.54 -4.74 11.32
N GLY A 41 2.82 -6.04 11.51
CA GLY A 41 2.30 -6.80 12.64
C GLY A 41 2.83 -6.32 14.00
N GLU A 42 4.14 -6.11 14.12
CA GLU A 42 4.79 -5.63 15.34
C GLU A 42 4.29 -4.26 15.82
N ARG A 43 3.80 -3.42 14.88
CA ARG A 43 3.17 -2.12 15.21
C ARG A 43 1.66 -2.21 15.46
N GLY A 44 1.07 -3.41 15.40
CA GLY A 44 -0.35 -3.63 15.63
C GLY A 44 -1.25 -3.18 14.47
N PHE A 45 -0.69 -2.87 13.31
CA PHE A 45 -1.48 -2.46 12.15
C PHE A 45 -2.18 -3.65 11.49
N ARG A 46 -3.32 -3.38 10.83
CA ARG A 46 -3.98 -4.31 9.93
C ARG A 46 -3.37 -4.20 8.53
N MET A 47 -3.21 -5.32 7.84
CA MET A 47 -2.77 -5.34 6.44
C MET A 47 -3.95 -5.56 5.49
N ILE A 48 -4.07 -4.70 4.47
CA ILE A 48 -4.96 -4.88 3.32
C ILE A 48 -4.10 -5.18 2.09
N PHE A 49 -4.49 -6.16 1.27
CA PHE A 49 -3.73 -6.53 0.08
C PHE A 49 -4.58 -7.22 -0.98
N GLY A 50 -4.00 -7.49 -2.14
CA GLY A 50 -4.67 -8.11 -3.31
C GLY A 50 -4.92 -9.61 -3.22
N ALA A 51 -4.87 -10.21 -2.03
CA ALA A 51 -5.15 -11.61 -1.74
C ALA A 51 -4.24 -12.67 -2.38
N GLY A 52 -3.27 -12.29 -3.23
CA GLY A 52 -2.35 -13.24 -3.90
C GLY A 52 -1.49 -14.04 -2.91
N ASN A 53 -1.41 -15.36 -3.13
CA ASN A 53 -0.64 -16.27 -2.26
C ASN A 53 0.84 -16.39 -2.68
N VAL A 54 1.21 -15.86 -3.83
CA VAL A 54 2.55 -15.97 -4.43
C VAL A 54 3.23 -14.61 -4.51
N GLY A 55 4.50 -14.60 -4.92
CA GLY A 55 5.27 -13.39 -5.10
C GLY A 55 5.50 -12.61 -3.80
N LEU A 56 5.74 -11.31 -3.93
CA LEU A 56 5.93 -10.42 -2.78
C LEU A 56 4.65 -10.28 -1.96
N MET A 57 3.47 -10.34 -2.60
CA MET A 57 2.17 -10.29 -1.91
C MET A 57 2.05 -11.40 -0.86
N GLY A 58 2.28 -12.66 -1.25
CA GLY A 58 2.20 -13.79 -0.34
C GLY A 58 3.26 -13.74 0.76
N GLU A 59 4.49 -13.28 0.45
CA GLU A 59 5.57 -13.16 1.43
C GLU A 59 5.26 -12.08 2.48
N THR A 60 4.77 -10.91 2.05
CA THR A 60 4.40 -9.84 2.98
C THR A 60 3.22 -10.25 3.87
N ALA A 61 2.18 -10.82 3.28
CA ALA A 61 0.97 -11.20 4.01
C ALA A 61 1.22 -12.30 5.06
N ARG A 62 2.03 -13.32 4.72
CA ARG A 62 2.45 -14.34 5.68
C ARG A 62 3.25 -13.74 6.83
N ALA A 63 4.24 -12.91 6.53
CA ALA A 63 5.05 -12.29 7.55
C ALA A 63 4.25 -11.34 8.47
N ALA A 64 3.28 -10.60 7.92
CA ALA A 64 2.38 -9.74 8.69
C ALA A 64 1.50 -10.57 9.66
N ARG A 65 0.87 -11.64 9.16
CA ARG A 65 0.08 -12.55 10.00
C ARG A 65 0.92 -13.20 11.08
N ASP A 66 2.11 -13.71 10.74
CA ASP A 66 2.99 -14.41 11.69
C ASP A 66 3.50 -13.47 12.79
N ALA A 67 3.50 -12.15 12.52
CA ALA A 67 3.75 -11.08 13.48
C ALA A 67 2.48 -10.54 14.18
N GLY A 68 1.32 -11.18 13.98
CA GLY A 68 0.07 -10.87 14.69
C GLY A 68 -0.85 -9.85 14.01
N ALA A 69 -0.54 -9.39 12.78
CA ALA A 69 -1.44 -8.49 12.05
C ALA A 69 -2.72 -9.21 11.61
N PRO A 70 -3.90 -8.61 11.75
CA PRO A 70 -5.06 -8.99 10.97
C PRO A 70 -4.79 -8.73 9.48
N VAL A 71 -4.98 -9.76 8.63
CA VAL A 71 -4.68 -9.68 7.19
C VAL A 71 -5.95 -9.89 6.38
N ILE A 72 -6.36 -8.88 5.60
CA ILE A 72 -7.54 -8.89 4.77
C ILE A 72 -7.14 -8.86 3.30
N GLY A 73 -7.51 -9.91 2.57
CA GLY A 73 -7.32 -10.00 1.12
C GLY A 73 -8.56 -9.51 0.37
N VAL A 74 -8.38 -8.81 -0.75
CA VAL A 74 -9.48 -8.41 -1.64
C VAL A 74 -9.22 -8.99 -3.02
N LEU A 75 -10.12 -9.85 -3.53
CA LEU A 75 -9.92 -10.65 -4.73
C LEU A 75 -11.12 -10.55 -5.67
N PRO A 76 -10.92 -10.23 -6.96
CA PRO A 76 -11.98 -10.36 -7.95
C PRO A 76 -12.36 -11.82 -8.16
N GLN A 77 -13.66 -12.09 -8.29
CA GLN A 77 -14.16 -13.47 -8.41
C GLN A 77 -13.52 -14.25 -9.55
N TYR A 78 -13.27 -13.61 -10.70
CA TYR A 78 -12.69 -14.27 -11.86
C TYR A 78 -11.20 -14.65 -11.69
N LEU A 79 -10.47 -14.02 -10.76
CA LEU A 79 -9.07 -14.36 -10.46
C LEU A 79 -8.92 -15.52 -9.48
N ARG A 80 -9.98 -15.99 -8.83
CA ARG A 80 -9.91 -17.08 -7.84
C ARG A 80 -9.28 -18.37 -8.37
N HIS A 81 -9.43 -18.63 -9.66
CA HIS A 81 -8.88 -19.83 -10.31
C HIS A 81 -7.42 -19.64 -10.78
N VAL A 82 -6.99 -18.39 -10.99
CA VAL A 82 -5.65 -18.03 -11.47
C VAL A 82 -4.73 -17.69 -10.31
N GLU A 83 -5.26 -16.97 -9.33
CA GLU A 83 -4.57 -16.57 -8.12
C GLU A 83 -5.34 -17.10 -6.90
N PRO A 84 -5.10 -18.35 -6.47
CA PRO A 84 -5.78 -18.85 -5.29
C PRO A 84 -5.44 -17.98 -4.08
N PRO A 85 -6.46 -17.57 -3.29
CA PRO A 85 -6.26 -16.66 -2.16
C PRO A 85 -5.38 -17.31 -1.10
N LEU A 86 -4.71 -16.47 -0.33
CA LEU A 86 -3.95 -16.90 0.84
C LEU A 86 -4.92 -17.50 1.86
N LYS A 87 -4.90 -18.84 2.01
CA LYS A 87 -5.83 -19.58 2.90
C LYS A 87 -5.74 -19.15 4.37
N SER A 88 -4.68 -18.50 4.75
CA SER A 88 -4.42 -18.05 6.11
C SER A 88 -4.69 -16.54 6.31
N ALA A 89 -5.27 -15.85 5.33
CA ALA A 89 -5.83 -14.52 5.56
C ALA A 89 -7.01 -14.63 6.55
N GLU A 90 -7.15 -13.66 7.43
CA GLU A 90 -8.28 -13.60 8.37
C GLU A 90 -9.60 -13.49 7.61
N GLU A 91 -9.62 -12.70 6.55
CA GLU A 91 -10.76 -12.50 5.68
C GLU A 91 -10.32 -12.38 4.21
N THR A 92 -11.09 -12.97 3.30
CA THR A 92 -10.96 -12.71 1.87
C THR A 92 -12.28 -12.16 1.32
N ILE A 93 -12.25 -10.89 0.95
CA ILE A 93 -13.39 -10.19 0.37
C ILE A 93 -13.40 -10.46 -1.14
N ILE A 94 -14.48 -11.03 -1.63
CA ILE A 94 -14.66 -11.29 -3.07
C ILE A 94 -15.41 -10.11 -3.70
N THR A 95 -14.88 -9.60 -4.81
CA THR A 95 -15.48 -8.51 -5.58
C THR A 95 -15.85 -8.94 -6.99
N PRO A 96 -16.87 -8.33 -7.61
CA PRO A 96 -17.28 -8.65 -8.98
C PRO A 96 -16.23 -8.28 -10.03
N SER A 97 -15.49 -7.17 -9.81
CA SER A 97 -14.56 -6.59 -10.79
C SER A 97 -13.23 -6.15 -10.15
N ILE A 98 -12.24 -5.87 -11.01
CA ILE A 98 -10.95 -5.30 -10.57
C ILE A 98 -11.13 -3.86 -10.08
N GLN A 99 -12.04 -3.09 -10.63
CA GLN A 99 -12.35 -1.73 -10.21
C GLN A 99 -12.92 -1.73 -8.79
N GLU A 100 -13.90 -2.60 -8.52
CA GLU A 100 -14.47 -2.73 -7.18
C GLU A 100 -13.44 -3.26 -6.16
N ARG A 101 -12.53 -4.16 -6.59
CA ARG A 101 -11.40 -4.58 -5.76
C ARG A 101 -10.56 -3.38 -5.33
N LYS A 102 -10.09 -2.58 -6.28
CA LYS A 102 -9.25 -1.41 -6.00
C LYS A 102 -9.97 -0.43 -5.08
N GLN A 103 -11.20 -0.08 -5.41
CA GLN A 103 -12.02 0.82 -4.57
C GLN A 103 -12.23 0.25 -3.15
N ARG A 104 -12.45 -1.07 -3.03
CA ARG A 104 -12.60 -1.71 -1.71
C ARG A 104 -11.31 -1.66 -0.90
N MET A 105 -10.16 -1.93 -1.53
CA MET A 105 -8.84 -1.80 -0.89
C MET A 105 -8.58 -0.37 -0.43
N ILE A 106 -8.85 0.61 -1.28
CA ILE A 106 -8.71 2.03 -0.95
C ILE A 106 -9.59 2.42 0.24
N ASN A 107 -10.88 2.02 0.22
CA ASN A 107 -11.83 2.39 1.26
C ASN A 107 -11.50 1.78 2.64
N LEU A 108 -10.94 0.56 2.65
CA LEU A 108 -10.57 -0.13 3.90
C LEU A 108 -9.27 0.40 4.53
N SER A 109 -8.50 1.20 3.81
CA SER A 109 -7.13 1.54 4.20
C SER A 109 -7.02 2.96 4.73
N ASP A 110 -6.11 3.16 5.66
CA ASP A 110 -5.75 4.44 6.24
C ASP A 110 -4.48 5.03 5.60
N ALA A 111 -3.66 4.16 4.97
CA ALA A 111 -2.44 4.52 4.25
C ALA A 111 -2.06 3.46 3.21
N PHE A 112 -1.16 3.82 2.29
CA PHE A 112 -0.69 2.97 1.20
C PHE A 112 0.83 2.85 1.24
N VAL A 113 1.33 1.63 1.05
CA VAL A 113 2.76 1.33 0.93
C VAL A 113 2.99 0.53 -0.34
N LEU A 114 3.96 0.97 -1.14
CA LEU A 114 4.38 0.28 -2.36
C LEU A 114 5.73 -0.40 -2.16
N LEU A 115 5.80 -1.67 -2.50
CA LEU A 115 7.03 -2.42 -2.77
C LEU A 115 7.18 -2.64 -4.29
N PRO A 116 8.36 -3.06 -4.76
CA PRO A 116 8.56 -3.45 -6.15
C PRO A 116 7.45 -4.37 -6.68
N GLY A 117 6.99 -4.10 -7.89
CA GLY A 117 5.90 -4.87 -8.50
C GLY A 117 5.70 -4.55 -9.98
N GLY A 118 4.77 -5.22 -10.61
CA GLY A 118 4.47 -5.08 -12.03
C GLY A 118 3.41 -4.01 -12.34
N LEU A 119 2.75 -4.20 -13.48
CA LEU A 119 1.74 -3.26 -13.99
C LEU A 119 0.57 -3.07 -13.01
N GLY A 120 0.14 -4.12 -12.30
CA GLY A 120 -0.93 -4.00 -11.30
C GLY A 120 -0.53 -3.08 -10.14
N THR A 121 0.72 -3.16 -9.67
CA THR A 121 1.24 -2.28 -8.62
C THR A 121 1.29 -0.82 -9.08
N LEU A 122 1.68 -0.58 -10.34
CA LEU A 122 1.70 0.77 -10.93
C LEU A 122 0.28 1.30 -11.15
N ASP A 123 -0.66 0.47 -11.62
CA ASP A 123 -2.07 0.82 -11.78
C ASP A 123 -2.69 1.24 -10.42
N GLU A 124 -2.47 0.45 -9.38
CA GLU A 124 -2.91 0.76 -8.01
C GLU A 124 -2.27 2.05 -7.47
N PHE A 125 -0.98 2.28 -7.75
CA PHE A 125 -0.29 3.52 -7.38
C PHE A 125 -0.90 4.75 -8.06
N PHE A 126 -1.07 4.70 -9.38
CA PHE A 126 -1.62 5.84 -10.12
C PHE A 126 -3.07 6.12 -9.73
N GLU A 127 -3.86 5.12 -9.35
CA GLU A 127 -5.21 5.33 -8.87
C GLU A 127 -5.22 6.12 -7.56
N VAL A 128 -4.49 5.65 -6.54
CA VAL A 128 -4.44 6.35 -5.24
C VAL A 128 -3.77 7.73 -5.35
N LEU A 129 -2.77 7.90 -6.23
CA LEU A 129 -2.13 9.19 -6.47
C LEU A 129 -3.09 10.17 -7.15
N THR A 130 -3.86 9.70 -8.13
CA THR A 130 -4.85 10.51 -8.84
C THR A 130 -5.98 10.93 -7.91
N GLU A 131 -6.50 10.01 -7.09
CA GLU A 131 -7.52 10.34 -6.09
C GLU A 131 -7.02 11.36 -5.05
N ALA A 132 -5.75 11.24 -4.61
CA ALA A 132 -5.13 12.23 -3.73
C ALA A 132 -5.00 13.60 -4.39
N GLN A 133 -4.55 13.66 -5.65
CA GLN A 133 -4.43 14.89 -6.44
C GLN A 133 -5.80 15.57 -6.63
N LEU A 134 -6.86 14.80 -6.81
CA LEU A 134 -8.24 15.29 -6.96
C LEU A 134 -8.89 15.67 -5.61
N GLY A 135 -8.19 15.46 -4.49
CA GLY A 135 -8.70 15.74 -3.15
C GLY A 135 -9.77 14.76 -2.65
N VAL A 136 -9.88 13.59 -3.26
CA VAL A 136 -10.80 12.51 -2.82
C VAL A 136 -10.36 11.97 -1.47
N HIS A 137 -9.04 11.89 -1.25
CA HIS A 137 -8.46 11.54 0.04
C HIS A 137 -7.14 12.30 0.29
N ALA A 138 -6.68 12.25 1.55
CA ALA A 138 -5.36 12.75 1.95
C ALA A 138 -4.57 11.66 2.72
N LYS A 139 -4.80 10.38 2.39
CA LYS A 139 -4.13 9.23 3.04
C LYS A 139 -2.65 9.22 2.64
N PRO A 140 -1.73 8.90 3.56
CA PRO A 140 -0.31 8.76 3.25
C PRO A 140 -0.06 7.72 2.16
N ILE A 141 0.85 8.04 1.23
CA ILE A 141 1.32 7.12 0.19
C ILE A 141 2.85 7.07 0.31
N ILE A 142 3.41 5.89 0.55
CA ILE A 142 4.86 5.67 0.66
C ILE A 142 5.32 4.66 -0.38
N VAL A 143 6.33 5.04 -1.15
CA VAL A 143 6.96 4.20 -2.17
C VAL A 143 8.34 3.80 -1.69
N ILE A 144 8.54 2.52 -1.41
CA ILE A 144 9.83 1.98 -0.94
C ILE A 144 10.70 1.70 -2.18
N ASN A 145 11.59 2.63 -2.49
CA ASN A 145 12.47 2.59 -3.65
C ASN A 145 13.72 1.73 -3.39
N LEU A 146 13.50 0.43 -3.27
CA LEU A 146 14.57 -0.53 -3.00
C LEU A 146 15.55 -0.59 -4.19
N LYS A 147 16.84 -0.33 -3.93
CA LYS A 147 17.90 -0.40 -4.95
C LYS A 147 17.59 0.40 -6.23
N GLY A 148 16.82 1.49 -6.11
CA GLY A 148 16.46 2.31 -7.27
C GLY A 148 15.38 1.70 -8.18
N TYR A 149 14.65 0.68 -7.72
CA TYR A 149 13.61 0.03 -8.53
C TYR A 149 12.59 1.00 -9.13
N PHE A 150 12.22 2.03 -8.39
CA PHE A 150 11.26 3.04 -8.82
C PHE A 150 11.90 4.32 -9.41
N ASP A 151 13.23 4.34 -9.66
CA ASP A 151 13.86 5.49 -10.33
C ASP A 151 13.25 5.79 -11.71
N PRO A 152 12.90 4.79 -12.56
CA PRO A 152 12.19 5.05 -13.81
C PRO A 152 10.80 5.67 -13.62
N LEU A 153 10.07 5.28 -12.55
CA LEU A 153 8.79 5.88 -12.21
C LEU A 153 8.95 7.35 -11.83
N ARG A 154 9.98 7.67 -11.03
CA ARG A 154 10.30 9.04 -10.65
C ARG A 154 10.64 9.88 -11.87
N ALA A 155 11.51 9.38 -12.74
CA ALA A 155 11.88 10.06 -13.98
C ALA A 155 10.66 10.32 -14.90
N MET A 156 9.73 9.37 -14.98
CA MET A 156 8.50 9.53 -15.74
C MET A 156 7.62 10.64 -15.15
N LEU A 157 7.44 10.69 -13.83
CA LEU A 157 6.66 11.75 -13.16
C LEU A 157 7.31 13.12 -13.36
N ASP A 158 8.63 13.22 -13.20
CA ASP A 158 9.38 14.46 -13.44
C ASP A 158 9.20 14.94 -14.90
N HIS A 159 9.22 14.01 -15.86
CA HIS A 159 8.99 14.33 -17.27
C HIS A 159 7.56 14.84 -17.55
N VAL A 160 6.54 14.20 -16.95
CA VAL A 160 5.14 14.65 -17.07
C VAL A 160 4.97 16.07 -16.54
N ILE A 161 5.64 16.40 -15.43
CA ILE A 161 5.65 17.75 -14.83
C ILE A 161 6.39 18.73 -15.76
N GLU A 162 7.59 18.38 -16.22
CA GLU A 162 8.39 19.20 -17.15
C GLU A 162 7.61 19.56 -18.41
N LYS A 163 6.82 18.63 -18.94
CA LYS A 163 5.99 18.86 -20.14
C LYS A 163 4.65 19.57 -19.85
N GLY A 164 4.37 19.94 -18.60
CA GLY A 164 3.21 20.71 -18.22
C GLY A 164 1.89 19.93 -18.13
N PHE A 165 1.94 18.57 -18.14
CA PHE A 165 0.74 17.74 -17.99
C PHE A 165 0.36 17.47 -16.54
N ALA A 166 1.25 17.77 -15.59
CA ALA A 166 0.96 17.76 -14.16
C ALA A 166 1.65 18.93 -13.46
N SER A 167 1.12 19.36 -12.31
CA SER A 167 1.80 20.31 -11.43
C SER A 167 2.80 19.58 -10.54
N ASP A 168 3.87 20.26 -10.14
CA ASP A 168 4.85 19.79 -9.14
C ASP A 168 4.22 19.43 -7.78
N LYS A 169 3.04 19.97 -7.49
CA LYS A 169 2.24 19.61 -6.30
C LYS A 169 1.93 18.12 -6.23
N VAL A 170 1.91 17.39 -7.34
CA VAL A 170 1.69 15.94 -7.35
C VAL A 170 2.73 15.21 -6.51
N LEU A 171 3.98 15.71 -6.46
CA LEU A 171 5.07 15.13 -5.68
C LEU A 171 4.87 15.27 -4.16
N SER A 172 3.98 16.14 -3.70
CA SER A 172 3.65 16.30 -2.28
C SER A 172 2.66 15.25 -1.75
N HIS A 173 1.99 14.50 -2.64
CA HIS A 173 1.00 13.50 -2.25
C HIS A 173 1.61 12.16 -1.84
N PHE A 174 2.89 11.92 -2.14
CA PHE A 174 3.56 10.67 -1.79
C PHE A 174 5.03 10.90 -1.41
N ARG A 175 5.69 9.89 -0.85
CA ARG A 175 7.10 9.94 -0.47
C ARG A 175 7.84 8.73 -1.01
N PHE A 176 9.01 8.96 -1.62
CA PHE A 176 10.01 7.92 -1.84
C PHE A 176 10.87 7.77 -0.59
N VAL A 177 11.10 6.53 -0.18
CA VAL A 177 11.99 6.15 0.92
C VAL A 177 12.88 4.99 0.47
N SER A 178 14.01 4.79 1.14
CA SER A 178 15.03 3.81 0.71
C SER A 178 14.93 2.48 1.43
N SER A 179 14.16 2.39 2.52
CA SER A 179 14.06 1.20 3.36
C SER A 179 12.67 1.00 3.96
N VAL A 180 12.40 -0.22 4.41
CA VAL A 180 11.18 -0.57 5.16
C VAL A 180 11.12 0.19 6.49
N ALA A 181 12.23 0.30 7.20
CA ALA A 181 12.28 1.02 8.48
C ALA A 181 11.87 2.48 8.30
N GLU A 182 12.48 3.19 7.33
CA GLU A 182 12.12 4.58 7.00
C GLU A 182 10.64 4.73 6.61
N ALA A 183 10.12 3.76 5.83
CA ALA A 183 8.71 3.74 5.43
C ALA A 183 7.78 3.67 6.64
N MET A 184 8.03 2.74 7.54
CA MET A 184 7.14 2.47 8.67
C MET A 184 7.19 3.59 9.71
N ASP A 185 8.36 4.15 9.99
CA ASP A 185 8.52 5.27 10.91
C ASP A 185 7.86 6.55 10.36
N GLY A 186 8.07 6.81 9.06
CA GLY A 186 7.42 7.92 8.36
C GLY A 186 5.89 7.77 8.34
N LEU A 187 5.39 6.57 8.05
CA LEU A 187 3.96 6.26 8.03
C LEU A 187 3.31 6.49 9.40
N GLU A 188 3.92 5.95 10.46
CA GLU A 188 3.42 6.10 11.82
C GLU A 188 3.36 7.57 12.23
N ALA A 189 4.39 8.36 11.92
CA ALA A 189 4.40 9.80 12.18
C ALA A 189 3.27 10.53 11.43
N MET A 190 3.03 10.19 10.14
CA MET A 190 1.96 10.79 9.34
C MET A 190 0.57 10.40 9.86
N LEU A 191 0.36 9.15 10.28
CA LEU A 191 -0.90 8.71 10.88
C LEU A 191 -1.17 9.42 12.21
N LYS A 192 -0.15 9.54 13.09
CA LYS A 192 -0.25 10.29 14.36
C LYS A 192 -0.64 11.76 14.14
N ALA A 193 -0.09 12.40 13.13
CA ALA A 193 -0.40 13.79 12.82
C ALA A 193 -1.86 13.97 12.36
N ARG A 194 -2.48 12.95 11.73
CA ARG A 194 -3.89 12.98 11.28
C ARG A 194 -4.90 12.77 12.42
N VAL A 195 -4.52 12.02 13.45
CA VAL A 195 -5.39 11.73 14.62
C VAL A 195 -5.44 12.91 15.58
N ARG A 196 -4.41 13.77 15.63
CA ARG A 196 -4.44 14.98 16.46
C ARG A 196 -5.47 15.98 15.89
N PRO A 197 -6.50 16.39 16.66
CA PRO A 197 -7.36 17.49 16.21
C PRO A 197 -6.48 18.72 16.00
N GLN A 198 -6.63 19.38 14.85
CA GLN A 198 -6.14 20.75 14.72
C GLN A 198 -6.93 21.59 15.72
N ILE A 199 -6.30 21.89 16.86
CA ILE A 199 -6.83 22.90 17.79
C ILE A 199 -6.65 24.23 17.05
N VAL A 200 -7.75 24.74 16.52
CA VAL A 200 -7.87 26.09 15.97
C VAL A 200 -8.03 27.07 17.13
#